data_57b61f395a519efc23e418598df9deb2
#
_entry.id   57b61f395a519efc23e418598df9deb2
#
_cell.length_a   1.000
_cell.length_b   1.000
_cell.length_c   1.000
_cell.angle_alpha   90.00
_cell.angle_beta   90.00
_cell.angle_gamma   90.00
#
_symmetry.space_group_name_H-M   'P 1'
#
loop_
_entity.id
_entity.type
_entity.pdbx_description
1 polymer ?
#
loop_
_entity_poly.entity_id
_entity_poly.type
_entity_poly.pdbx_seq_one_letter_code
_entity_poly.pdbx_strand_id
1 'polypeptide(L)'
;MKYFFLLIMTASSWALAQKPCGFKDGLQEGSCKDFFENGQVKQILEWKKGKVEGDAIYYHDNGKVQAKGEYKKDYKVKEWSYFDKNGILTSKEVFRNGDKNVYDNSFTATFYTPAGVIAEISNYKFAKLHGESKIFYENGKSVKQIGQYENGIATGKWKALYPSGKLQRETEFANDKWNGTRVHYREDGSVEKTEVYRDGKLISTK
;
A
#
# COMPACT_ATOMS: atom_id res chain seq x y z
N MET A 1 63.91 16.48 -37.00
CA MET A 1 62.55 17.05 -36.82
C MET A 1 61.62 15.96 -36.18
N LYS A 2 61.36 16.04 -34.89
CA LYS A 2 60.46 15.12 -34.16
C LYS A 2 59.12 15.82 -33.96
N TYR A 3 58.11 15.34 -34.63
CA TYR A 3 56.75 15.85 -34.40
C TYR A 3 56.17 15.13 -33.17
N PHE A 4 55.92 15.88 -32.11
CA PHE A 4 55.19 15.47 -30.92
C PHE A 4 53.70 15.65 -31.22
N PHE A 5 52.97 14.55 -31.41
CA PHE A 5 51.51 14.59 -31.48
C PHE A 5 50.98 14.69 -30.06
N LEU A 6 50.50 15.85 -29.70
CA LEU A 6 49.74 16.07 -28.45
C LEU A 6 48.33 15.55 -28.64
N LEU A 7 48.04 14.37 -28.08
CA LEU A 7 46.70 13.83 -28.06
C LEU A 7 45.91 14.62 -27.01
N ILE A 8 45.09 15.57 -27.45
CA ILE A 8 44.11 16.25 -26.60
C ILE A 8 42.96 15.27 -26.39
N MET A 9 42.97 14.56 -25.27
CA MET A 9 41.79 13.87 -24.79
C MET A 9 40.76 14.91 -24.32
N THR A 10 39.79 15.20 -25.17
CA THR A 10 38.60 15.92 -24.76
C THR A 10 37.73 14.92 -23.96
N ALA A 11 37.91 14.88 -22.64
CA ALA A 11 36.98 14.28 -21.75
C ALA A 11 35.68 15.10 -21.80
N SER A 12 34.77 14.73 -22.70
CA SER A 12 33.41 15.19 -22.68
C SER A 12 32.67 14.51 -21.49
N SER A 13 33.03 14.94 -20.30
CA SER A 13 32.23 14.65 -19.11
C SER A 13 30.95 15.49 -19.19
N TRP A 14 29.96 14.96 -19.87
CA TRP A 14 28.57 15.38 -19.64
C TRP A 14 28.10 14.77 -18.31
N ALA A 15 28.76 15.09 -17.21
CA ALA A 15 28.17 15.06 -15.93
C ALA A 15 27.10 16.17 -15.97
N LEU A 16 25.85 15.82 -16.32
CA LEU A 16 24.70 16.64 -16.00
C LEU A 16 24.84 16.90 -14.50
N ALA A 17 25.27 18.13 -14.16
CA ALA A 17 25.37 18.57 -12.78
C ALA A 17 23.96 18.49 -12.19
N GLN A 18 23.66 17.33 -11.58
CA GLN A 18 22.48 17.13 -10.76
C GLN A 18 22.59 18.20 -9.68
N LYS A 19 21.63 19.12 -9.66
CA LYS A 19 21.62 20.18 -8.65
C LYS A 19 21.50 19.46 -7.31
N PRO A 20 22.56 19.41 -6.48
CA PRO A 20 22.48 18.72 -5.19
C PRO A 20 21.38 19.37 -4.36
N CYS A 21 20.80 18.59 -3.45
CA CYS A 21 19.89 19.13 -2.45
C CYS A 21 20.47 20.41 -1.86
N GLY A 22 19.64 21.43 -1.66
CA GLY A 22 20.02 22.59 -0.89
C GLY A 22 20.38 22.21 0.55
N PHE A 23 21.33 22.93 1.12
CA PHE A 23 21.64 22.80 2.55
C PHE A 23 21.51 24.18 3.18
N LYS A 24 20.91 24.22 4.38
CA LYS A 24 20.84 25.38 5.24
C LYS A 24 21.27 24.95 6.63
N ASP A 25 22.24 25.66 7.22
CA ASP A 25 22.81 25.34 8.54
C ASP A 25 23.30 23.88 8.67
N GLY A 26 23.85 23.31 7.56
CA GLY A 26 24.31 21.92 7.51
C GLY A 26 23.21 20.86 7.37
N LEU A 27 21.94 21.25 7.27
CA LEU A 27 20.80 20.35 7.11
C LEU A 27 20.20 20.45 5.71
N GLN A 28 19.72 19.32 5.17
CA GLN A 28 19.02 19.31 3.89
C GLN A 28 17.79 20.23 3.91
N GLU A 29 17.62 20.99 2.82
CA GLU A 29 16.54 21.96 2.65
C GLU A 29 16.12 22.07 1.19
N GLY A 30 14.81 22.15 0.93
CA GLY A 30 14.22 22.31 -0.39
C GLY A 30 14.05 21.01 -1.17
N SER A 31 13.79 21.13 -2.47
CA SER A 31 13.49 20.02 -3.36
C SER A 31 14.76 19.27 -3.76
N CYS A 32 14.79 17.97 -3.52
CA CYS A 32 15.91 17.08 -3.83
C CYS A 32 15.50 16.03 -4.86
N LYS A 33 16.37 15.79 -5.84
CA LYS A 33 16.19 14.76 -6.87
C LYS A 33 17.28 13.71 -6.76
N ASP A 34 16.88 12.44 -6.73
CA ASP A 34 17.77 11.32 -6.95
C ASP A 34 17.49 10.67 -8.30
N PHE A 35 18.46 9.93 -8.82
CA PHE A 35 18.40 9.35 -10.15
C PHE A 35 18.75 7.86 -10.13
N PHE A 36 18.21 7.14 -11.09
CA PHE A 36 18.63 5.79 -11.41
C PHE A 36 19.97 5.82 -12.18
N GLU A 37 20.63 4.66 -12.27
CA GLU A 37 21.87 4.50 -13.06
C GLU A 37 21.68 4.84 -14.55
N ASN A 38 20.47 4.66 -15.08
CA ASN A 38 20.12 5.03 -16.46
C ASN A 38 19.89 6.54 -16.65
N GLY A 39 20.08 7.37 -15.62
CA GLY A 39 19.93 8.82 -15.65
C GLY A 39 18.51 9.34 -15.49
N GLN A 40 17.51 8.47 -15.39
CA GLN A 40 16.14 8.89 -15.12
C GLN A 40 15.93 9.23 -13.65
N VAL A 41 15.01 10.17 -13.39
CA VAL A 41 14.66 10.55 -12.02
C VAL A 41 14.09 9.35 -11.28
N LYS A 42 14.65 9.07 -10.10
CA LYS A 42 14.20 7.99 -9.19
C LYS A 42 13.19 8.50 -8.18
N GLN A 43 13.46 9.69 -7.62
CA GLN A 43 12.58 10.33 -6.67
C GLN A 43 12.77 11.85 -6.62
N ILE A 44 11.72 12.54 -6.19
CA ILE A 44 11.71 13.96 -5.85
C ILE A 44 11.14 14.07 -4.45
N LEU A 45 11.89 14.62 -3.51
CA LEU A 45 11.50 14.79 -2.11
C LEU A 45 11.71 16.24 -1.68
N GLU A 46 10.75 16.77 -0.94
CA GLU A 46 10.88 18.05 -0.26
C GLU A 46 11.49 17.85 1.13
N TRP A 47 12.55 18.63 1.43
CA TRP A 47 13.27 18.55 2.69
C TRP A 47 13.16 19.87 3.47
N LYS A 48 13.03 19.73 4.79
CA LYS A 48 13.00 20.87 5.71
C LYS A 48 13.74 20.50 6.99
N LYS A 49 14.81 21.26 7.29
CA LYS A 49 15.67 21.02 8.45
C LYS A 49 16.14 19.58 8.61
N GLY A 50 16.59 18.97 7.49
CA GLY A 50 17.12 17.60 7.46
C GLY A 50 16.05 16.49 7.59
N LYS A 51 14.76 16.82 7.44
CA LYS A 51 13.65 15.85 7.42
C LYS A 51 12.87 15.96 6.13
N VAL A 52 12.33 14.84 5.65
CA VAL A 52 11.39 14.87 4.52
C VAL A 52 10.08 15.48 5.01
N GLU A 53 9.69 16.62 4.41
CA GLU A 53 8.48 17.36 4.78
C GLU A 53 7.91 18.09 3.58
N GLY A 54 6.78 17.64 3.07
CA GLY A 54 6.12 18.14 1.86
C GLY A 54 5.88 17.04 0.84
N ASP A 55 5.72 17.41 -0.40
CA ASP A 55 5.42 16.49 -1.50
C ASP A 55 6.56 15.51 -1.76
N ALA A 56 6.18 14.28 -2.09
CA ALA A 56 7.09 13.21 -2.46
C ALA A 56 6.58 12.49 -3.71
N ILE A 57 7.47 12.29 -4.68
CA ILE A 57 7.19 11.53 -5.89
C ILE A 57 8.31 10.53 -6.11
N TYR A 58 7.94 9.28 -6.29
CA TYR A 58 8.82 8.18 -6.66
C TYR A 58 8.50 7.72 -8.08
N TYR A 59 9.51 7.32 -8.82
CA TYR A 59 9.37 6.88 -10.20
C TYR A 59 9.88 5.45 -10.38
N HIS A 60 9.33 4.75 -11.34
CA HIS A 60 9.90 3.54 -11.91
C HIS A 60 11.11 3.87 -12.79
N ASP A 61 11.92 2.87 -13.07
CA ASP A 61 13.08 2.94 -13.96
C ASP A 61 12.76 3.30 -15.43
N ASN A 62 11.48 3.29 -15.80
CA ASN A 62 10.95 3.73 -17.10
C ASN A 62 10.41 5.18 -17.09
N GLY A 63 10.60 5.93 -15.98
CA GLY A 63 10.20 7.32 -15.82
C GLY A 63 8.74 7.55 -15.47
N LYS A 64 7.89 6.50 -15.40
CA LYS A 64 6.51 6.63 -14.93
C LYS A 64 6.46 6.72 -13.41
N VAL A 65 5.48 7.45 -12.88
CA VAL A 65 5.27 7.57 -11.44
C VAL A 65 4.99 6.18 -10.84
N GLN A 66 5.72 5.84 -9.79
CA GLN A 66 5.54 4.64 -8.97
C GLN A 66 4.69 4.92 -7.75
N ALA A 67 4.98 6.04 -7.05
CA ALA A 67 4.21 6.46 -5.89
C ALA A 67 4.25 7.99 -5.74
N LYS A 68 3.21 8.56 -5.16
CA LYS A 68 3.18 9.97 -4.78
C LYS A 68 2.34 10.18 -3.54
N GLY A 69 2.71 11.18 -2.74
CA GLY A 69 2.03 11.55 -1.51
C GLY A 69 2.75 12.67 -0.79
N GLU A 70 2.51 12.79 0.50
CA GLU A 70 3.09 13.85 1.33
C GLU A 70 3.75 13.24 2.57
N TYR A 71 4.89 13.79 2.96
CA TYR A 71 5.55 13.52 4.23
C TYR A 71 5.40 14.70 5.19
N LYS A 72 5.36 14.39 6.48
CA LYS A 72 5.53 15.32 7.58
C LYS A 72 6.52 14.75 8.57
N LYS A 73 7.69 15.39 8.71
CA LYS A 73 8.78 14.96 9.61
C LYS A 73 9.15 13.48 9.43
N ASP A 74 9.40 13.05 8.18
CA ASP A 74 9.74 11.69 7.75
C ASP A 74 8.60 10.66 7.81
N TYR A 75 7.38 11.04 8.18
CA TYR A 75 6.21 10.15 8.21
C TYR A 75 5.28 10.44 7.04
N LYS A 76 4.76 9.38 6.41
CA LYS A 76 3.69 9.52 5.42
C LYS A 76 2.43 10.07 6.08
N VAL A 77 1.80 11.03 5.42
CA VAL A 77 0.54 11.67 5.86
C VAL A 77 -0.43 11.77 4.69
N LYS A 78 -1.71 12.05 4.98
CA LYS A 78 -2.76 12.22 3.96
C LYS A 78 -2.93 11.00 3.05
N GLU A 79 -3.13 11.22 1.76
CA GLU A 79 -3.30 10.17 0.75
C GLU A 79 -1.99 9.91 0.00
N TRP A 80 -1.65 8.63 -0.12
CA TRP A 80 -0.60 8.12 -1.00
C TRP A 80 -1.22 7.30 -2.11
N SER A 81 -0.76 7.50 -3.34
CA SER A 81 -1.18 6.74 -4.51
C SER A 81 0.00 5.96 -5.10
N TYR A 82 -0.23 4.71 -5.48
CA TYR A 82 0.78 3.79 -6.03
C TYR A 82 0.36 3.31 -7.41
N PHE A 83 1.31 3.20 -8.32
CA PHE A 83 1.07 2.85 -9.72
C PHE A 83 2.05 1.76 -10.16
N ASP A 84 1.62 0.92 -11.10
CA ASP A 84 2.49 -0.04 -11.75
C ASP A 84 3.40 0.62 -12.82
N LYS A 85 4.28 -0.19 -13.44
CA LYS A 85 5.16 0.27 -14.52
C LYS A 85 4.42 0.74 -15.78
N ASN A 86 3.14 0.45 -15.93
CA ASN A 86 2.29 0.96 -17.01
C ASN A 86 1.61 2.28 -16.64
N GLY A 87 1.70 2.70 -15.38
CA GLY A 87 1.05 3.90 -14.84
C GLY A 87 -0.39 3.63 -14.39
N ILE A 88 -0.79 2.36 -14.24
CA ILE A 88 -2.11 1.98 -13.74
C ILE A 88 -2.09 2.08 -12.22
N LEU A 89 -3.11 2.74 -11.64
CA LEU A 89 -3.28 2.84 -10.20
C LEU A 89 -3.51 1.44 -9.59
N THR A 90 -2.66 1.04 -8.66
CA THR A 90 -2.73 -0.27 -7.98
C THR A 90 -3.28 -0.17 -6.57
N SER A 91 -2.93 0.92 -5.85
CA SER A 91 -3.47 1.14 -4.51
C SER A 91 -3.44 2.60 -4.09
N LYS A 92 -4.24 2.90 -3.08
CA LYS A 92 -4.21 4.13 -2.30
C LYS A 92 -4.11 3.81 -0.82
N GLU A 93 -3.32 4.58 -0.09
CA GLU A 93 -3.24 4.55 1.36
C GLU A 93 -3.72 5.88 1.90
N VAL A 94 -4.65 5.87 2.85
CA VAL A 94 -5.11 7.08 3.55
C VAL A 94 -4.68 7.00 5.01
N PHE A 95 -3.70 7.81 5.38
CA PHE A 95 -3.17 7.89 6.73
C PHE A 95 -4.13 8.71 7.62
N ARG A 96 -4.54 8.12 8.75
CA ARG A 96 -5.47 8.75 9.70
C ARG A 96 -4.79 9.75 10.62
N ASN A 97 -3.47 9.82 10.54
CA ASN A 97 -2.65 10.64 11.41
C ASN A 97 -2.71 12.12 11.00
N GLY A 98 -3.73 12.81 11.46
CA GLY A 98 -3.60 14.21 11.72
C GLY A 98 -2.52 14.43 12.81
N ASP A 99 -2.08 15.63 13.02
CA ASP A 99 -0.93 16.12 13.80
C ASP A 99 -0.61 15.48 15.18
N LYS A 100 -1.40 14.53 15.66
CA LYS A 100 -1.34 14.08 17.06
C LYS A 100 -0.69 12.71 17.31
N ASN A 101 -0.55 11.84 16.30
CA ASN A 101 -0.02 10.50 16.55
C ASN A 101 0.63 9.85 15.29
N VAL A 102 1.70 10.46 14.81
CA VAL A 102 2.51 9.97 13.68
C VAL A 102 3.17 8.60 13.97
N TYR A 103 3.20 8.17 15.24
CA TYR A 103 3.93 6.97 15.66
C TYR A 103 3.17 5.66 15.42
N ASP A 104 1.84 5.65 15.33
CA ASP A 104 1.09 4.40 15.14
C ASP A 104 0.95 3.96 13.68
N ASN A 105 1.29 4.86 12.76
CA ASN A 105 1.31 4.65 11.32
C ASN A 105 0.05 3.92 10.80
N SER A 106 -1.12 4.29 11.35
CA SER A 106 -2.40 3.69 10.99
C SER A 106 -2.92 4.30 9.68
N PHE A 107 -3.32 3.43 8.75
CA PHE A 107 -3.90 3.84 7.48
C PHE A 107 -4.95 2.85 6.98
N THR A 108 -5.79 3.32 6.08
CA THR A 108 -6.67 2.47 5.27
C THR A 108 -6.08 2.34 3.88
N ALA A 109 -5.86 1.13 3.40
CA ALA A 109 -5.44 0.84 2.04
C ALA A 109 -6.65 0.43 1.20
N THR A 110 -6.74 0.97 -0.01
CA THR A 110 -7.68 0.54 -1.06
C THR A 110 -6.85 -0.02 -2.22
N PHE A 111 -7.09 -1.27 -2.58
CA PHE A 111 -6.44 -1.95 -3.70
C PHE A 111 -7.38 -1.99 -4.90
N TYR A 112 -6.80 -1.84 -6.09
CA TYR A 112 -7.54 -1.82 -7.35
C TYR A 112 -7.10 -2.95 -8.26
N THR A 113 -8.03 -3.47 -9.04
CA THR A 113 -7.72 -4.36 -10.17
C THR A 113 -7.07 -3.56 -11.32
N PRO A 114 -6.43 -4.20 -12.30
CA PRO A 114 -5.94 -3.49 -13.50
C PRO A 114 -7.03 -2.72 -14.27
N ALA A 115 -8.29 -3.10 -14.13
CA ALA A 115 -9.44 -2.39 -14.70
C ALA A 115 -9.86 -1.15 -13.87
N GLY A 116 -9.14 -0.83 -12.78
CA GLY A 116 -9.42 0.34 -11.94
C GLY A 116 -10.61 0.18 -11.00
N VAL A 117 -11.13 -1.04 -10.81
CA VAL A 117 -12.19 -1.30 -9.84
C VAL A 117 -11.63 -1.72 -8.49
N ILE A 118 -12.34 -1.41 -7.41
CA ILE A 118 -11.93 -1.77 -6.05
C ILE A 118 -11.94 -3.29 -5.88
N ALA A 119 -10.81 -3.85 -5.47
CA ALA A 119 -10.65 -5.27 -5.13
C ALA A 119 -10.73 -5.50 -3.63
N GLU A 120 -10.09 -4.63 -2.83
CA GLU A 120 -9.99 -4.78 -1.38
C GLU A 120 -9.89 -3.41 -0.71
N ILE A 121 -10.47 -3.30 0.50
CA ILE A 121 -10.24 -2.19 1.44
C ILE A 121 -9.85 -2.81 2.78
N SER A 122 -8.67 -2.47 3.29
CA SER A 122 -8.14 -3.03 4.53
C SER A 122 -7.51 -1.95 5.41
N ASN A 123 -7.65 -2.14 6.72
CA ASN A 123 -7.05 -1.25 7.71
C ASN A 123 -5.74 -1.82 8.23
N TYR A 124 -4.78 -0.93 8.47
CA TYR A 124 -3.43 -1.25 8.94
C TYR A 124 -3.06 -0.43 10.16
N LYS A 125 -2.26 -1.03 11.03
CA LYS A 125 -1.58 -0.37 12.16
C LYS A 125 -0.19 -1.00 12.33
N PHE A 126 0.85 -0.17 12.48
CA PHE A 126 2.24 -0.64 12.51
C PHE A 126 2.61 -1.58 11.36
N ALA A 127 2.16 -1.24 10.13
CA ALA A 127 2.33 -2.03 8.90
C ALA A 127 1.74 -3.46 8.94
N LYS A 128 0.85 -3.77 9.90
CA LYS A 128 0.12 -5.03 9.99
C LYS A 128 -1.37 -4.78 9.76
N LEU A 129 -2.06 -5.73 9.14
CA LEU A 129 -3.53 -5.73 9.07
C LEU A 129 -4.10 -5.59 10.48
N HIS A 130 -4.98 -4.60 10.70
CA HIS A 130 -5.57 -4.33 12.00
C HIS A 130 -6.91 -3.61 11.83
N GLY A 131 -7.98 -4.25 12.28
CA GLY A 131 -9.34 -3.77 12.08
C GLY A 131 -10.02 -4.45 10.90
N GLU A 132 -11.05 -3.81 10.37
CA GLU A 132 -11.89 -4.37 9.31
C GLU A 132 -11.13 -4.50 7.98
N SER A 133 -11.38 -5.61 7.28
CA SER A 133 -10.98 -5.84 5.89
C SER A 133 -12.20 -6.27 5.07
N LYS A 134 -12.31 -5.72 3.86
CA LYS A 134 -13.36 -6.02 2.88
C LYS A 134 -12.74 -6.42 1.55
N ILE A 135 -13.17 -7.55 1.02
CA ILE A 135 -12.88 -7.99 -0.34
C ILE A 135 -14.14 -7.81 -1.18
N PHE A 136 -13.98 -7.33 -2.39
CA PHE A 136 -15.09 -7.04 -3.30
C PHE A 136 -15.19 -8.07 -4.41
N TYR A 137 -16.39 -8.20 -4.99
CA TYR A 137 -16.57 -8.87 -6.26
C TYR A 137 -15.95 -8.05 -7.40
N GLU A 138 -15.79 -8.66 -8.56
CA GLU A 138 -15.19 -8.03 -9.75
C GLU A 138 -15.88 -6.74 -10.22
N ASN A 139 -17.13 -6.52 -9.79
CA ASN A 139 -17.85 -5.26 -10.06
C ASN A 139 -17.36 -4.07 -9.20
N GLY A 140 -16.48 -4.31 -8.21
CA GLY A 140 -15.92 -3.29 -7.32
C GLY A 140 -16.94 -2.59 -6.40
N LYS A 141 -18.17 -3.08 -6.33
CA LYS A 141 -19.28 -2.48 -5.57
C LYS A 141 -19.83 -3.42 -4.51
N SER A 142 -20.08 -4.67 -4.88
CA SER A 142 -20.61 -5.67 -3.95
C SER A 142 -19.50 -6.26 -3.11
N VAL A 143 -19.67 -6.26 -1.78
CA VAL A 143 -18.74 -6.90 -0.85
C VAL A 143 -18.88 -8.41 -0.97
N LYS A 144 -17.78 -9.12 -1.20
CA LYS A 144 -17.71 -10.58 -1.24
C LYS A 144 -17.39 -11.16 0.14
N GLN A 145 -16.50 -10.49 0.87
CA GLN A 145 -16.06 -10.96 2.18
C GLN A 145 -15.75 -9.77 3.09
N ILE A 146 -16.05 -9.90 4.37
CA ILE A 146 -15.73 -8.92 5.40
C ILE A 146 -15.32 -9.64 6.68
N GLY A 147 -14.29 -9.13 7.35
CA GLY A 147 -13.80 -9.68 8.61
C GLY A 147 -12.89 -8.74 9.34
N GLN A 148 -12.27 -9.25 10.38
CA GLN A 148 -11.42 -8.47 11.29
C GLN A 148 -10.04 -9.10 11.42
N TYR A 149 -9.04 -8.23 11.48
CA TYR A 149 -7.68 -8.59 11.83
C TYR A 149 -7.23 -7.90 13.11
N GLU A 150 -6.40 -8.58 13.88
CA GLU A 150 -5.68 -8.00 15.00
C GLU A 150 -4.19 -8.33 14.86
N ASN A 151 -3.36 -7.30 14.67
CA ASN A 151 -1.89 -7.44 14.48
C ASN A 151 -1.48 -8.41 13.35
N GLY A 152 -2.25 -8.47 12.27
CA GLY A 152 -2.03 -9.35 11.12
C GLY A 152 -2.71 -10.71 11.21
N ILE A 153 -3.41 -11.00 12.32
CA ILE A 153 -4.05 -12.29 12.61
C ILE A 153 -5.56 -12.14 12.40
N ALA A 154 -6.16 -13.04 11.61
CA ALA A 154 -7.61 -13.08 11.44
C ALA A 154 -8.30 -13.52 12.74
N THR A 155 -9.33 -12.78 13.16
CA THR A 155 -10.05 -13.02 14.41
C THR A 155 -11.54 -12.71 14.26
N GLY A 156 -12.34 -13.23 15.19
CA GLY A 156 -13.77 -12.95 15.28
C GLY A 156 -14.58 -13.54 14.12
N LYS A 157 -15.71 -12.92 13.85
CA LYS A 157 -16.67 -13.39 12.84
C LYS A 157 -16.35 -12.82 11.46
N TRP A 158 -16.14 -13.72 10.51
CA TRP A 158 -15.96 -13.41 9.10
C TRP A 158 -17.21 -13.76 8.32
N LYS A 159 -17.65 -12.87 7.46
CA LYS A 159 -18.82 -13.04 6.62
C LYS A 159 -18.42 -13.13 5.15
N ALA A 160 -18.93 -14.12 4.44
CA ALA A 160 -18.99 -14.15 3.00
C ALA A 160 -20.41 -13.78 2.56
N LEU A 161 -20.54 -13.00 1.53
CA LEU A 161 -21.81 -12.51 1.00
C LEU A 161 -22.01 -13.01 -0.43
N TYR A 162 -23.25 -13.22 -0.84
CA TYR A 162 -23.61 -13.38 -2.24
C TYR A 162 -23.45 -12.06 -3.01
N PRO A 163 -23.40 -12.08 -4.36
CA PRO A 163 -23.40 -10.85 -5.15
C PRO A 163 -24.60 -9.93 -4.88
N SER A 164 -25.73 -10.51 -4.44
CA SER A 164 -26.93 -9.79 -3.98
C SER A 164 -26.75 -9.04 -2.66
N GLY A 165 -25.63 -9.26 -1.96
CA GLY A 165 -25.34 -8.71 -0.63
C GLY A 165 -25.92 -9.54 0.52
N LYS A 166 -26.65 -10.60 0.25
CA LYS A 166 -27.16 -11.50 1.29
C LYS A 166 -26.05 -12.36 1.88
N LEU A 167 -26.19 -12.73 3.15
CA LEU A 167 -25.22 -13.56 3.85
C LEU A 167 -25.17 -14.98 3.23
N GLN A 168 -23.97 -15.38 2.80
CA GLN A 168 -23.69 -16.72 2.26
C GLN A 168 -23.08 -17.61 3.33
N ARG A 169 -22.19 -17.05 4.15
CA ARG A 169 -21.49 -17.82 5.19
C ARG A 169 -21.00 -16.89 6.29
N GLU A 170 -21.12 -17.36 7.52
CA GLU A 170 -20.45 -16.79 8.68
C GLU A 170 -19.47 -17.82 9.25
N THR A 171 -18.24 -17.40 9.56
CA THR A 171 -17.19 -18.29 10.07
C THR A 171 -16.49 -17.62 11.23
N GLU A 172 -16.31 -18.31 12.33
CA GLU A 172 -15.54 -17.81 13.46
C GLU A 172 -14.06 -18.16 13.34
N PHE A 173 -13.21 -17.16 13.56
CA PHE A 173 -11.75 -17.27 13.53
C PHE A 173 -11.15 -16.95 14.89
N ALA A 174 -10.13 -17.71 15.27
CA ALA A 174 -9.18 -17.38 16.32
C ALA A 174 -7.78 -17.78 15.87
N ASN A 175 -6.81 -16.85 15.95
CA ASN A 175 -5.41 -17.07 15.58
C ASN A 175 -5.25 -17.64 14.16
N ASP A 176 -5.88 -17.02 13.15
CA ASP A 176 -5.90 -17.42 11.73
C ASP A 176 -6.56 -18.79 11.45
N LYS A 177 -7.13 -19.43 12.45
CA LYS A 177 -7.77 -20.74 12.30
C LYS A 177 -9.27 -20.63 12.46
N TRP A 178 -10.02 -21.48 11.75
CA TRP A 178 -11.44 -21.68 12.03
C TRP A 178 -11.58 -22.25 13.44
N ASN A 179 -12.28 -21.54 14.28
CA ASN A 179 -12.45 -21.92 15.67
C ASN A 179 -13.82 -21.44 16.18
N GLY A 180 -14.74 -22.34 16.36
CA GLY A 180 -16.15 -22.05 16.62
C GLY A 180 -17.05 -22.51 15.49
N THR A 181 -18.15 -21.80 15.27
CA THR A 181 -19.16 -22.16 14.27
C THR A 181 -18.84 -21.59 12.88
N ARG A 182 -19.23 -22.38 11.89
CA ARG A 182 -19.27 -21.98 10.49
C ARG A 182 -20.65 -22.33 9.94
N VAL A 183 -21.43 -21.30 9.66
CA VAL A 183 -22.82 -21.45 9.18
C VAL A 183 -22.88 -21.09 7.71
N HIS A 184 -23.50 -21.95 6.91
CA HIS A 184 -23.77 -21.72 5.50
C HIS A 184 -25.23 -21.40 5.31
N TYR A 185 -25.52 -20.41 4.48
CA TYR A 185 -26.86 -19.94 4.19
C TYR A 185 -27.16 -20.05 2.71
N ARG A 186 -28.38 -20.40 2.33
CA ARG A 186 -28.89 -20.23 0.98
C ARG A 186 -29.24 -18.78 0.71
N GLU A 187 -29.41 -18.43 -0.54
CA GLU A 187 -29.74 -17.04 -0.91
C GLU A 187 -31.11 -16.57 -0.43
N ASP A 188 -32.02 -17.48 -0.08
CA ASP A 188 -33.28 -17.16 0.59
C ASP A 188 -33.10 -16.84 2.09
N GLY A 189 -31.88 -17.02 2.64
CA GLY A 189 -31.54 -16.79 4.04
C GLY A 189 -31.70 -18.01 4.95
N SER A 190 -32.22 -19.14 4.44
CA SER A 190 -32.29 -20.38 5.21
C SER A 190 -30.91 -20.96 5.48
N VAL A 191 -30.72 -21.59 6.65
CA VAL A 191 -29.51 -22.31 6.97
C VAL A 191 -29.42 -23.56 6.12
N GLU A 192 -28.30 -23.72 5.42
CA GLU A 192 -28.02 -24.91 4.63
C GLU A 192 -27.30 -25.97 5.45
N LYS A 193 -26.25 -25.56 6.18
CA LYS A 193 -25.53 -26.44 7.12
C LYS A 193 -24.76 -25.62 8.15
N THR A 194 -24.48 -26.27 9.28
CA THR A 194 -23.63 -25.73 10.33
C THR A 194 -22.48 -26.69 10.61
N GLU A 195 -21.30 -26.20 10.63
CA GLU A 195 -20.05 -26.90 10.94
C GLU A 195 -19.43 -26.31 12.20
N VAL A 196 -18.83 -27.13 13.05
CA VAL A 196 -18.09 -26.70 14.23
C VAL A 196 -16.63 -27.05 14.06
N TYR A 197 -15.76 -26.07 14.26
CA TYR A 197 -14.32 -26.22 14.14
C TYR A 197 -13.63 -25.94 15.47
N ARG A 198 -12.49 -26.60 15.70
CA ARG A 198 -11.54 -26.30 16.77
C ARG A 198 -10.13 -26.36 16.19
N ASP A 199 -9.39 -25.25 16.32
CA ASP A 199 -8.03 -25.10 15.79
C ASP A 199 -7.87 -25.52 14.32
N GLY A 200 -8.85 -25.17 13.50
CA GLY A 200 -8.91 -25.48 12.06
C GLY A 200 -9.40 -26.88 11.72
N LYS A 201 -9.69 -27.75 12.69
CA LYS A 201 -10.18 -29.12 12.49
C LYS A 201 -11.68 -29.18 12.61
N LEU A 202 -12.37 -29.84 11.67
CA LEU A 202 -13.80 -30.08 11.71
C LEU A 202 -14.12 -31.06 12.85
N ILE A 203 -15.04 -30.67 13.74
CA ILE A 203 -15.50 -31.45 14.89
C ILE A 203 -16.85 -32.10 14.61
N SER A 204 -17.79 -31.33 14.03
CA SER A 204 -19.13 -31.82 13.72
C SER A 204 -19.77 -31.05 12.59
N THR A 205 -20.77 -31.66 11.94
CA THR A 205 -21.62 -31.04 10.91
C THR A 205 -23.08 -31.35 11.26
N LYS A 206 -23.96 -30.37 11.10
CA LYS A 206 -25.42 -30.49 11.21
C LYS A 206 -26.10 -29.92 9.99
#